data_81404fcdcfeeed80f3fdc622b811e832
#
_entry.id   81404fcdcfeeed80f3fdc622b811e832
#
_cell.length_a   1.000
_cell.length_b   1.000
_cell.length_c   1.000
_cell.angle_alpha   90.00
_cell.angle_beta   90.00
_cell.angle_gamma   90.00
#
_symmetry.space_group_name_H-M   'P 1'
#
loop_
_entity.id
_entity.type
_entity.pdbx_description
1 polymer ?
#
loop_
_entity_poly.entity_id
_entity_poly.type
_entity_poly.pdbx_seq_one_letter_code
_entity_poly.pdbx_strand_id
1 'polypeptide(L)'
;NRPEYVEAMYGVWWGSFAAVPANAKLHGAEFRYILENSGARACLVGPELLATIAEHRPDSLEHLIVLGSDAYATLFDADKAPLAEVDVDDLAWLFFTSGTTGRPKGAMLTHGNMSAMAQMHQDHVDPTETTDCIIHAAPLSHGSGIYMIPHVNQAACNVMPESGGFEPAEIFELAEAWGGMSLFAAPTMVKRMTESPTNPPARGFRGIIYGGGPMYAEDARAALDR
;
A
#
# COMPACT_ATOMS: atom_id res chain seq x y z
N ASN A 1 6.66 0.82 3.96
CA ASN A 1 5.66 1.87 3.71
C ASN A 1 6.31 3.25 3.80
N ARG A 2 6.06 4.11 2.82
CA ARG A 2 6.57 5.49 2.75
C ARG A 2 5.73 6.33 1.78
N PRO A 3 5.72 7.66 1.89
CA PRO A 3 4.91 8.53 1.02
C PRO A 3 5.22 8.35 -0.46
N GLU A 4 6.50 8.17 -0.83
CA GLU A 4 6.95 7.98 -2.21
C GLU A 4 6.33 6.75 -2.88
N TYR A 5 5.83 5.79 -2.09
CA TYR A 5 5.12 4.64 -2.65
C TYR A 5 3.80 5.09 -3.32
N VAL A 6 3.01 5.94 -2.67
CA VAL A 6 1.75 6.46 -3.22
C VAL A 6 2.04 7.30 -4.46
N GLU A 7 3.03 8.19 -4.38
CA GLU A 7 3.47 9.03 -5.50
C GLU A 7 3.89 8.18 -6.71
N ALA A 8 4.71 7.15 -6.46
CA ALA A 8 5.18 6.25 -7.51
C ALA A 8 4.03 5.47 -8.17
N MET A 9 3.05 4.96 -7.38
CA MET A 9 1.89 4.26 -7.92
C MET A 9 1.10 5.15 -8.88
N TYR A 10 0.81 6.39 -8.47
CA TYR A 10 0.09 7.34 -9.32
C TYR A 10 0.92 7.80 -10.52
N GLY A 11 2.23 7.97 -10.37
CA GLY A 11 3.13 8.26 -11.49
C GLY A 11 3.16 7.16 -12.55
N VAL A 12 3.17 5.90 -12.10
CA VAL A 12 3.10 4.72 -12.98
C VAL A 12 1.77 4.69 -13.74
N TRP A 13 0.66 4.89 -13.06
CA TRP A 13 -0.67 4.91 -13.70
C TRP A 13 -0.86 6.13 -14.61
N TRP A 14 -0.28 7.29 -14.27
CA TRP A 14 -0.30 8.48 -15.12
C TRP A 14 0.30 8.21 -16.49
N GLY A 15 1.34 7.39 -16.54
CA GLY A 15 2.02 6.98 -17.77
C GLY A 15 1.43 5.75 -18.47
N SER A 16 0.25 5.26 -18.03
CA SER A 16 -0.36 4.02 -18.56
C SER A 16 0.48 2.76 -18.34
N PHE A 17 1.29 2.73 -17.28
CA PHE A 17 2.05 1.54 -16.92
C PHE A 17 1.32 0.73 -15.83
N ALA A 18 1.57 -0.58 -15.81
CA ALA A 18 1.12 -1.43 -14.73
C ALA A 18 2.11 -1.38 -13.55
N ALA A 19 1.61 -1.13 -12.35
CA ALA A 19 2.39 -1.18 -11.12
C ALA A 19 2.56 -2.62 -10.63
N VAL A 20 3.74 -2.94 -10.09
CA VAL A 20 4.08 -4.26 -9.55
C VAL A 20 4.63 -4.11 -8.13
N PRO A 21 3.79 -3.79 -7.15
CA PRO A 21 4.25 -3.64 -5.78
C PRO A 21 4.74 -4.97 -5.19
N ALA A 22 5.91 -4.95 -4.60
CA ALA A 22 6.50 -6.11 -3.94
C ALA A 22 6.66 -5.87 -2.43
N ASN A 23 6.42 -6.90 -1.64
CA ASN A 23 6.59 -6.80 -0.19
C ASN A 23 8.08 -6.70 0.16
N ALA A 24 8.45 -5.69 0.94
CA ALA A 24 9.84 -5.45 1.37
C ALA A 24 10.47 -6.62 2.17
N LYS A 25 9.68 -7.55 2.67
CA LYS A 25 10.13 -8.72 3.46
C LYS A 25 10.44 -9.95 2.61
N LEU A 26 10.32 -9.86 1.29
CA LEU A 26 10.63 -10.95 0.38
C LEU A 26 12.14 -11.20 0.31
N HIS A 27 12.53 -12.45 0.01
CA HIS A 27 13.91 -12.79 -0.29
C HIS A 27 14.31 -12.35 -1.71
N GLY A 28 15.60 -12.17 -1.94
CA GLY A 28 16.12 -11.73 -3.23
C GLY A 28 15.68 -12.58 -4.41
N ALA A 29 15.64 -13.91 -4.26
CA ALA A 29 15.13 -14.81 -5.29
C ALA A 29 13.64 -14.61 -5.62
N GLU A 30 12.82 -14.21 -4.64
CA GLU A 30 11.41 -13.89 -4.86
C GLU A 30 11.26 -12.55 -5.58
N PHE A 31 12.07 -11.55 -5.24
CA PHE A 31 12.14 -10.30 -6.00
C PHE A 31 12.51 -10.55 -7.45
N ARG A 32 13.58 -11.34 -7.69
CA ARG A 32 13.98 -11.71 -9.05
C ARG A 32 12.83 -12.35 -9.81
N TYR A 33 12.16 -13.33 -9.21
CA TYR A 33 11.03 -14.00 -9.83
C TYR A 33 9.89 -13.03 -10.19
N ILE A 34 9.53 -12.11 -9.29
CA ILE A 34 8.48 -11.11 -9.54
C ILE A 34 8.88 -10.18 -10.70
N LEU A 35 10.11 -9.68 -10.69
CA LEU A 35 10.63 -8.80 -11.74
C LEU A 35 10.66 -9.48 -13.12
N GLU A 36 11.13 -10.73 -13.17
CA GLU A 36 11.15 -11.53 -14.42
C GLU A 36 9.74 -11.88 -14.90
N ASN A 37 8.88 -12.37 -13.99
CA ASN A 37 7.53 -12.82 -14.34
C ASN A 37 6.61 -11.69 -14.78
N SER A 38 6.77 -10.51 -14.18
CA SER A 38 6.01 -9.32 -14.55
C SER A 38 6.55 -8.61 -15.80
N GLY A 39 7.78 -8.89 -16.19
CA GLY A 39 8.46 -8.14 -17.25
C GLY A 39 8.78 -6.70 -16.85
N ALA A 40 8.94 -6.43 -15.54
CA ALA A 40 9.24 -5.09 -15.05
C ALA A 40 10.55 -4.56 -15.64
N ARG A 41 10.51 -3.35 -16.20
CA ARG A 41 11.67 -2.66 -16.78
C ARG A 41 12.29 -1.63 -15.83
N ALA A 42 11.50 -1.12 -14.89
CA ALA A 42 11.95 -0.16 -13.89
C ALA A 42 11.58 -0.65 -12.48
N CYS A 43 12.46 -0.40 -11.53
CA CYS A 43 12.22 -0.67 -10.11
C CYS A 43 12.63 0.56 -9.29
N LEU A 44 11.65 1.09 -8.52
CA LEU A 44 11.92 2.07 -7.49
C LEU A 44 12.12 1.33 -6.17
N VAL A 45 13.21 1.60 -5.47
CA VAL A 45 13.60 0.84 -4.28
C VAL A 45 14.11 1.76 -3.17
N GLY A 46 13.75 1.46 -1.94
CA GLY A 46 14.38 2.11 -0.77
C GLY A 46 15.87 1.73 -0.64
N PRO A 47 16.70 2.62 -0.07
CA PRO A 47 18.14 2.36 0.06
C PRO A 47 18.43 1.09 0.86
N GLU A 48 17.55 0.71 1.78
CA GLU A 48 17.67 -0.49 2.61
C GLU A 48 17.57 -1.81 1.83
N LEU A 49 16.91 -1.81 0.67
CA LEU A 49 16.74 -2.99 -0.19
C LEU A 49 17.67 -2.99 -1.41
N LEU A 50 18.40 -1.91 -1.64
CA LEU A 50 19.23 -1.76 -2.84
C LEU A 50 20.18 -2.95 -3.06
N ALA A 51 20.92 -3.36 -2.02
CA ALA A 51 21.89 -4.45 -2.12
C ALA A 51 21.21 -5.77 -2.55
N THR A 52 20.07 -6.08 -1.91
CA THR A 52 19.30 -7.30 -2.22
C THR A 52 18.78 -7.30 -3.65
N ILE A 53 18.21 -6.18 -4.10
CA ILE A 53 17.66 -6.08 -5.46
C ILE A 53 18.78 -6.08 -6.51
N ALA A 54 19.89 -5.40 -6.25
CA ALA A 54 21.04 -5.35 -7.16
C ALA A 54 21.68 -6.74 -7.37
N GLU A 55 21.83 -7.52 -6.30
CA GLU A 55 22.37 -8.89 -6.35
C GLU A 55 21.46 -9.83 -7.16
N HIS A 56 20.14 -9.61 -7.09
CA HIS A 56 19.14 -10.46 -7.74
C HIS A 56 18.49 -9.82 -8.97
N ARG A 57 19.11 -8.75 -9.51
CA ARG A 57 18.61 -8.01 -10.65
C ARG A 57 18.54 -8.90 -11.89
N PRO A 58 17.37 -9.04 -12.55
CA PRO A 58 17.29 -9.71 -13.84
C PRO A 58 17.81 -8.79 -14.97
N ASP A 59 18.27 -9.40 -16.06
CA ASP A 59 18.79 -8.67 -17.23
C ASP A 59 17.71 -7.78 -17.89
N SER A 60 16.44 -8.14 -17.73
CA SER A 60 15.29 -7.36 -18.25
C SER A 60 15.06 -6.06 -17.50
N LEU A 61 15.57 -5.89 -16.29
CA LEU A 61 15.39 -4.68 -15.50
C LEU A 61 16.37 -3.58 -15.97
N GLU A 62 15.86 -2.63 -16.72
CA GLU A 62 16.67 -1.54 -17.32
C GLU A 62 17.05 -0.48 -16.27
N HIS A 63 16.08 -0.08 -15.45
CA HIS A 63 16.22 1.02 -14.50
C HIS A 63 16.06 0.54 -13.05
N LEU A 64 17.06 0.81 -12.22
CA LEU A 64 17.01 0.62 -10.77
C LEU A 64 17.21 2.00 -10.13
N ILE A 65 16.16 2.57 -9.57
CA ILE A 65 16.12 3.92 -9.05
C ILE A 65 15.96 3.86 -7.53
N VAL A 66 16.94 4.40 -6.83
CA VAL A 66 16.94 4.43 -5.36
C VAL A 66 16.25 5.68 -4.88
N LEU A 67 15.23 5.53 -4.03
CA LEU A 67 14.51 6.64 -3.43
C LEU A 67 15.47 7.54 -2.64
N GLY A 68 15.34 8.86 -2.84
CA GLY A 68 16.20 9.85 -2.21
C GLY A 68 17.59 10.01 -2.84
N SER A 69 17.91 9.30 -3.94
CA SER A 69 19.14 9.50 -4.69
C SER A 69 19.04 10.65 -5.70
N ASP A 70 20.17 11.09 -6.25
CA ASP A 70 20.21 12.07 -7.33
C ASP A 70 19.41 11.60 -8.56
N ALA A 71 19.49 10.29 -8.89
CA ALA A 71 18.70 9.70 -9.97
C ALA A 71 17.19 9.78 -9.70
N TYR A 72 16.76 9.65 -8.46
CA TYR A 72 15.36 9.87 -8.07
C TYR A 72 14.98 11.36 -8.17
N ALA A 73 15.85 12.25 -7.70
CA ALA A 73 15.61 13.69 -7.76
C ALA A 73 15.44 14.18 -9.22
N THR A 74 16.23 13.66 -10.16
CA THR A 74 16.14 14.05 -11.59
C THR A 74 14.79 13.69 -12.22
N LEU A 75 14.01 12.77 -11.66
CA LEU A 75 12.65 12.49 -12.16
C LEU A 75 11.71 13.69 -12.02
N PHE A 76 11.97 14.56 -11.05
CA PHE A 76 11.15 15.76 -10.80
C PHE A 76 11.58 16.96 -11.67
N ASP A 77 12.77 16.91 -12.27
CA ASP A 77 13.28 17.95 -13.16
C ASP A 77 12.80 17.78 -14.61
N ALA A 78 12.21 16.65 -14.93
CA ALA A 78 11.68 16.38 -16.27
C ALA A 78 10.39 17.17 -16.52
N ASP A 79 10.17 17.53 -17.78
CA ASP A 79 8.90 18.09 -18.22
C ASP A 79 7.75 17.12 -17.89
N LYS A 80 6.61 17.66 -17.44
CA LYS A 80 5.44 16.86 -17.13
C LYS A 80 4.98 16.09 -18.36
N ALA A 81 5.01 14.77 -18.28
CA ALA A 81 4.40 13.94 -19.30
C ALA A 81 2.88 14.20 -19.34
N PRO A 82 2.24 14.22 -20.51
CA PRO A 82 0.80 14.27 -20.60
C PRO A 82 0.19 13.02 -19.94
N LEU A 83 -1.02 13.17 -19.40
CA LEU A 83 -1.79 12.03 -18.92
C LEU A 83 -2.04 11.07 -20.09
N ALA A 84 -1.62 9.83 -19.94
CA ALA A 84 -1.85 8.81 -20.95
C ALA A 84 -3.34 8.40 -20.95
N GLU A 85 -3.86 8.13 -22.14
CA GLU A 85 -5.20 7.54 -22.28
C GLU A 85 -5.13 6.06 -21.92
N VAL A 86 -6.11 5.59 -21.15
CA VAL A 86 -6.25 4.20 -20.74
C VAL A 86 -7.68 3.73 -20.89
N ASP A 87 -7.86 2.46 -21.26
CA ASP A 87 -9.16 1.80 -21.23
C ASP A 87 -9.41 1.17 -19.84
N VAL A 88 -10.66 0.94 -19.52
CA VAL A 88 -11.06 0.30 -18.26
C VAL A 88 -10.50 -1.11 -18.11
N ASP A 89 -10.24 -1.78 -19.21
CA ASP A 89 -9.68 -3.15 -19.26
C ASP A 89 -8.15 -3.17 -19.29
N ASP A 90 -7.48 -2.01 -19.37
CA ASP A 90 -6.02 -1.94 -19.31
C ASP A 90 -5.51 -2.34 -17.93
N LEU A 91 -4.39 -3.05 -17.93
CA LEU A 91 -3.75 -3.52 -16.70
C LEU A 91 -3.18 -2.33 -15.91
N ALA A 92 -3.61 -2.20 -14.67
CA ALA A 92 -3.15 -1.15 -13.75
C ALA A 92 -2.21 -1.68 -12.66
N TRP A 93 -2.46 -2.90 -12.17
CA TRP A 93 -1.74 -3.44 -11.02
C TRP A 93 -1.59 -4.96 -11.14
N LEU A 94 -0.35 -5.45 -10.99
CA LEU A 94 -0.07 -6.87 -10.75
C LEU A 94 0.07 -7.10 -9.24
N PHE A 95 -0.97 -7.65 -8.64
CA PHE A 95 -1.04 -7.89 -7.21
C PHE A 95 -0.51 -9.29 -6.90
N PHE A 96 0.76 -9.40 -6.49
CA PHE A 96 1.36 -10.68 -6.18
C PHE A 96 0.93 -11.21 -4.82
N THR A 97 0.45 -12.46 -4.81
CA THR A 97 0.09 -13.19 -3.59
C THR A 97 0.93 -14.45 -3.46
N SER A 98 1.15 -14.92 -2.23
CA SER A 98 1.76 -16.22 -1.97
C SER A 98 0.83 -17.30 -2.52
N GLY A 99 1.16 -17.88 -3.66
CA GLY A 99 0.38 -18.94 -4.26
C GLY A 99 0.39 -20.22 -3.41
N THR A 100 -0.72 -20.94 -3.36
CA THR A 100 -0.85 -22.27 -2.71
C THR A 100 0.10 -23.33 -3.31
N THR A 101 0.70 -23.04 -4.46
CA THR A 101 1.60 -23.96 -5.22
C THR A 101 3.09 -23.58 -5.08
N GLY A 102 3.47 -22.73 -4.14
CA GLY A 102 4.85 -22.41 -3.81
C GLY A 102 5.48 -21.25 -4.59
N ARG A 103 4.91 -20.80 -5.71
CA ARG A 103 5.38 -19.59 -6.42
C ARG A 103 4.34 -18.47 -6.33
N PRO A 104 4.76 -17.22 -6.10
CA PRO A 104 3.84 -16.09 -6.12
C PRO A 104 3.08 -15.98 -7.44
N LYS A 105 1.80 -15.60 -7.38
CA LYS A 105 0.95 -15.35 -8.55
C LYS A 105 0.53 -13.89 -8.54
N GLY A 106 0.68 -13.22 -9.68
CA GLY A 106 0.22 -11.85 -9.88
C GLY A 106 -1.24 -11.84 -10.34
N ALA A 107 -2.16 -11.43 -9.46
CA ALA A 107 -3.52 -11.12 -9.87
C ALA A 107 -3.50 -9.86 -10.74
N MET A 108 -4.15 -9.91 -11.88
CA MET A 108 -4.22 -8.81 -12.83
C MET A 108 -5.41 -7.91 -12.48
N LEU A 109 -5.14 -6.70 -12.00
CA LEU A 109 -6.16 -5.71 -11.70
C LEU A 109 -6.13 -4.63 -12.78
N THR A 110 -7.27 -4.39 -13.41
CA THR A 110 -7.44 -3.36 -14.44
C THR A 110 -7.75 -2.00 -13.83
N HIS A 111 -7.65 -0.92 -14.61
CA HIS A 111 -8.13 0.41 -14.21
C HIS A 111 -9.61 0.38 -13.81
N GLY A 112 -10.42 -0.39 -14.51
CA GLY A 112 -11.84 -0.60 -14.18
C GLY A 112 -12.03 -1.28 -12.82
N ASN A 113 -11.25 -2.33 -12.50
CA ASN A 113 -11.30 -2.97 -11.18
C ASN A 113 -10.97 -1.99 -10.06
N MET A 114 -9.91 -1.17 -10.25
CA MET A 114 -9.48 -0.19 -9.26
C MET A 114 -10.52 0.90 -9.03
N SER A 115 -11.10 1.42 -10.11
CA SER A 115 -12.16 2.44 -10.06
C SER A 115 -13.43 1.91 -9.41
N ALA A 116 -13.86 0.69 -9.80
CA ALA A 116 -15.05 0.05 -9.20
C ALA A 116 -14.86 -0.20 -7.70
N MET A 117 -13.67 -0.67 -7.28
CA MET A 117 -13.36 -0.87 -5.87
C MET A 117 -13.41 0.44 -5.08
N ALA A 118 -12.82 1.52 -5.61
CA ALA A 118 -12.83 2.83 -4.96
C ALA A 118 -14.26 3.39 -4.84
N GLN A 119 -15.10 3.23 -5.88
CA GLN A 119 -16.50 3.64 -5.85
C GLN A 119 -17.30 2.81 -4.84
N MET A 120 -17.13 1.49 -4.83
CA MET A 120 -17.80 0.61 -3.85
C MET A 120 -17.39 0.92 -2.41
N HIS A 121 -16.13 1.27 -2.19
CA HIS A 121 -15.69 1.75 -0.87
C HIS A 121 -16.45 3.01 -0.47
N GLN A 122 -16.52 4.00 -1.38
CA GLN A 122 -17.18 5.27 -1.13
C GLN A 122 -18.68 5.10 -0.86
N ASP A 123 -19.36 4.22 -1.59
CA ASP A 123 -20.81 4.09 -1.52
C ASP A 123 -21.29 3.17 -0.39
N HIS A 124 -20.47 2.17 0.02
CA HIS A 124 -20.98 1.06 0.82
C HIS A 124 -20.09 0.63 1.98
N VAL A 125 -18.84 1.09 2.06
CA VAL A 125 -17.92 0.68 3.13
C VAL A 125 -17.66 1.80 4.11
N ASP A 126 -17.00 2.86 3.65
CA ASP A 126 -16.64 4.01 4.48
C ASP A 126 -16.55 5.26 3.59
N PRO A 127 -17.64 6.03 3.45
CA PRO A 127 -17.64 7.28 2.66
C PRO A 127 -16.54 8.22 3.15
N THR A 128 -15.53 8.42 2.32
CA THR A 128 -14.35 9.22 2.65
C THR A 128 -14.57 10.68 2.27
N GLU A 129 -14.20 11.60 3.13
CA GLU A 129 -14.22 13.06 2.90
C GLU A 129 -12.80 13.64 2.88
N THR A 130 -12.65 14.86 2.35
CA THR A 130 -11.35 15.55 2.25
C THR A 130 -10.63 15.72 3.60
N THR A 131 -11.39 15.77 4.70
CA THR A 131 -10.84 15.91 6.06
C THR A 131 -10.42 14.59 6.69
N ASP A 132 -10.68 13.46 6.03
CA ASP A 132 -10.36 12.15 6.56
C ASP A 132 -8.90 11.76 6.33
N CYS A 133 -8.47 10.79 7.10
CA CYS A 133 -7.12 10.23 7.00
C CYS A 133 -7.18 8.70 7.05
N ILE A 134 -6.24 8.05 6.38
CA ILE A 134 -6.00 6.61 6.54
C ILE A 134 -4.57 6.35 6.97
N ILE A 135 -4.37 5.47 7.97
CA ILE A 135 -3.04 5.01 8.39
C ILE A 135 -2.67 3.74 7.62
N HIS A 136 -1.51 3.77 6.98
CA HIS A 136 -0.93 2.62 6.28
C HIS A 136 0.11 1.91 7.13
N ALA A 137 -0.33 1.17 8.16
CA ALA A 137 0.53 0.36 9.02
C ALA A 137 0.71 -1.08 8.51
N ALA A 138 -0.27 -1.61 7.77
CA ALA A 138 -0.12 -2.84 7.01
C ALA A 138 0.63 -2.57 5.68
N PRO A 139 1.26 -3.60 5.06
CA PRO A 139 2.02 -3.40 3.83
C PRO A 139 1.19 -2.78 2.71
N LEU A 140 1.69 -1.67 2.15
CA LEU A 140 1.10 -1.00 0.99
C LEU A 140 1.10 -1.87 -0.27
N SER A 141 2.03 -2.81 -0.38
CA SER A 141 2.06 -3.80 -1.47
C SER A 141 0.93 -4.83 -1.41
N HIS A 142 0.08 -4.78 -0.37
CA HIS A 142 -1.04 -5.68 -0.13
C HIS A 142 -2.33 -4.90 0.14
N GLY A 143 -3.21 -5.45 0.98
CA GLY A 143 -4.55 -4.90 1.24
C GLY A 143 -4.57 -3.41 1.61
N SER A 144 -3.61 -2.92 2.41
CA SER A 144 -3.56 -1.51 2.79
C SER A 144 -3.42 -0.58 1.58
N GLY A 145 -2.64 -0.97 0.57
CA GLY A 145 -2.42 -0.16 -0.62
C GLY A 145 -3.68 0.04 -1.47
N ILE A 146 -4.61 -0.89 -1.43
CA ILE A 146 -5.89 -0.75 -2.15
C ILE A 146 -6.68 0.45 -1.60
N TYR A 147 -6.65 0.66 -0.28
CA TYR A 147 -7.41 1.72 0.38
C TYR A 147 -6.78 3.12 0.25
N MET A 148 -5.56 3.25 -0.31
CA MET A 148 -5.05 4.58 -0.66
C MET A 148 -5.90 5.24 -1.77
N ILE A 149 -6.48 4.44 -2.68
CA ILE A 149 -7.18 4.94 -3.88
C ILE A 149 -8.42 5.75 -3.51
N PRO A 150 -9.40 5.25 -2.72
CA PRO A 150 -10.55 6.04 -2.34
C PRO A 150 -10.15 7.31 -1.58
N HIS A 151 -9.10 7.27 -0.74
CA HIS A 151 -8.62 8.45 -0.01
C HIS A 151 -7.98 9.48 -0.94
N VAL A 152 -7.12 9.09 -1.87
CA VAL A 152 -6.55 10.03 -2.86
C VAL A 152 -7.64 10.61 -3.76
N ASN A 153 -8.63 9.82 -4.17
CA ASN A 153 -9.75 10.29 -5.00
C ASN A 153 -10.56 11.40 -4.32
N GLN A 154 -10.61 11.40 -2.99
CA GLN A 154 -11.29 12.42 -2.19
C GLN A 154 -10.33 13.53 -1.70
N ALA A 155 -9.08 13.55 -2.14
CA ALA A 155 -8.02 14.41 -1.61
C ALA A 155 -7.84 14.29 -0.08
N ALA A 156 -8.17 13.14 0.48
CA ALA A 156 -7.98 12.79 1.88
C ALA A 156 -6.53 12.37 2.16
N CYS A 157 -6.13 12.43 3.43
CA CYS A 157 -4.76 12.20 3.82
C CYS A 157 -4.39 10.70 3.88
N ASN A 158 -3.20 10.36 3.39
CA ASN A 158 -2.58 9.05 3.55
C ASN A 158 -1.39 9.18 4.51
N VAL A 159 -1.45 8.56 5.67
CA VAL A 159 -0.46 8.68 6.75
C VAL A 159 0.35 7.39 6.84
N MET A 160 1.68 7.52 6.82
CA MET A 160 2.62 6.42 7.04
C MET A 160 3.27 6.59 8.42
N PRO A 161 3.24 5.54 9.27
CA PRO A 161 3.99 5.56 10.52
C PRO A 161 5.49 5.74 10.25
N GLU A 162 6.18 6.49 11.10
CA GLU A 162 7.64 6.69 10.98
C GLU A 162 8.42 5.38 11.11
N SER A 163 7.90 4.44 11.91
CA SER A 163 8.45 3.08 12.01
C SER A 163 8.41 2.31 10.68
N GLY A 164 7.64 2.78 9.70
CA GLY A 164 7.38 2.07 8.45
C GLY A 164 6.56 0.78 8.62
N GLY A 165 6.00 0.53 9.81
CA GLY A 165 5.34 -0.71 10.16
C GLY A 165 4.13 -0.55 11.09
N PHE A 166 3.92 -1.57 11.93
CA PHE A 166 2.80 -1.63 12.84
C PHE A 166 3.27 -1.72 14.30
N GLU A 167 3.15 -0.59 15.00
CA GLU A 167 3.35 -0.50 16.45
C GLU A 167 2.11 0.15 17.07
N PRO A 168 1.35 -0.56 17.95
CA PRO A 168 0.07 -0.05 18.47
C PRO A 168 0.16 1.33 19.12
N ALA A 169 1.23 1.61 19.88
CA ALA A 169 1.41 2.92 20.53
C ALA A 169 1.50 4.04 19.50
N GLU A 170 2.33 3.89 18.46
CA GLU A 170 2.48 4.87 17.38
C GLU A 170 1.16 5.07 16.62
N ILE A 171 0.43 3.98 16.35
CA ILE A 171 -0.88 4.05 15.67
C ILE A 171 -1.88 4.85 16.51
N PHE A 172 -1.89 4.66 17.83
CA PHE A 172 -2.78 5.40 18.72
C PHE A 172 -2.39 6.89 18.82
N GLU A 173 -1.09 7.20 18.86
CA GLU A 173 -0.58 8.59 18.85
C GLU A 173 -0.98 9.30 17.55
N LEU A 174 -0.82 8.65 16.40
CA LEU A 174 -1.22 9.19 15.11
C LEU A 174 -2.74 9.40 15.03
N ALA A 175 -3.53 8.43 15.49
CA ALA A 175 -4.99 8.55 15.51
C ALA A 175 -5.47 9.68 16.42
N GLU A 176 -4.81 9.92 17.56
CA GLU A 176 -5.11 11.06 18.44
C GLU A 176 -4.75 12.39 17.79
N ALA A 177 -3.57 12.46 17.15
CA ALA A 177 -3.05 13.70 16.55
C ALA A 177 -3.88 14.17 15.35
N TRP A 178 -4.27 13.25 14.48
CA TRP A 178 -5.02 13.56 13.24
C TRP A 178 -6.54 13.55 13.46
N GLY A 179 -7.05 12.68 14.33
CA GLY A 179 -8.48 12.46 14.56
C GLY A 179 -9.20 11.81 13.36
N GLY A 180 -10.27 11.06 13.62
CA GLY A 180 -11.11 10.53 12.55
C GLY A 180 -10.42 9.60 11.55
N MET A 181 -9.39 8.87 11.97
CA MET A 181 -8.57 8.04 11.09
C MET A 181 -9.19 6.67 10.84
N SER A 182 -9.10 6.23 9.58
CA SER A 182 -9.35 4.85 9.18
C SER A 182 -8.05 4.04 9.14
N LEU A 183 -8.16 2.73 9.27
CA LEU A 183 -7.02 1.80 9.24
C LEU A 183 -7.43 0.50 8.55
N PHE A 184 -6.60 0.01 7.61
CA PHE A 184 -6.67 -1.39 7.20
C PHE A 184 -5.73 -2.23 8.06
N ALA A 185 -6.26 -3.30 8.67
CA ALA A 185 -5.51 -4.16 9.57
C ALA A 185 -5.79 -5.66 9.33
N ALA A 186 -4.77 -6.50 9.48
CA ALA A 186 -5.00 -7.92 9.64
C ALA A 186 -5.65 -8.21 11.01
N PRO A 187 -6.43 -9.30 11.16
CA PRO A 187 -7.02 -9.65 12.46
C PRO A 187 -6.03 -9.70 13.61
N THR A 188 -4.81 -10.20 13.36
CA THR A 188 -3.73 -10.23 14.35
C THR A 188 -3.24 -8.84 14.76
N MET A 189 -3.32 -7.85 13.85
CA MET A 189 -3.00 -6.45 14.17
C MET A 189 -4.08 -5.86 15.08
N VAL A 190 -5.36 -6.09 14.77
CA VAL A 190 -6.47 -5.66 15.61
C VAL A 190 -6.32 -6.24 17.03
N LYS A 191 -6.04 -7.54 17.14
CA LYS A 191 -5.79 -8.19 18.41
C LYS A 191 -4.64 -7.54 19.20
N ARG A 192 -3.50 -7.29 18.54
CA ARG A 192 -2.37 -6.59 19.18
C ARG A 192 -2.74 -5.18 19.66
N MET A 193 -3.62 -4.47 18.98
CA MET A 193 -4.14 -3.19 19.43
C MET A 193 -5.00 -3.34 20.69
N THR A 194 -5.86 -4.35 20.74
CA THR A 194 -6.71 -4.61 21.93
C THR A 194 -5.91 -5.08 23.15
N GLU A 195 -4.80 -5.76 22.93
CA GLU A 195 -3.91 -6.26 24.00
C GLU A 195 -2.80 -5.24 24.39
N SER A 196 -2.70 -4.12 23.68
CA SER A 196 -1.67 -3.10 23.96
C SER A 196 -1.88 -2.47 25.34
N PRO A 197 -0.82 -2.23 26.11
CA PRO A 197 -0.92 -1.49 27.38
C PRO A 197 -1.16 0.03 27.16
N THR A 198 -0.94 0.53 25.96
CA THR A 198 -1.18 1.94 25.60
C THR A 198 -2.68 2.18 25.48
N ASN A 199 -3.17 3.26 26.07
CA ASN A 199 -4.58 3.62 25.93
C ASN A 199 -4.93 3.94 24.48
N PRO A 200 -6.12 3.52 24.01
CA PRO A 200 -6.60 3.93 22.69
C PRO A 200 -6.81 5.44 22.63
N PRO A 201 -6.81 6.04 21.43
CA PRO A 201 -7.03 7.47 21.27
C PRO A 201 -8.42 7.87 21.77
N ALA A 202 -8.51 9.03 22.44
CA ALA A 202 -9.77 9.52 23.03
C ALA A 202 -10.84 9.78 21.95
N ARG A 203 -10.43 10.17 20.75
CA ARG A 203 -11.33 10.35 19.60
C ARG A 203 -11.71 9.06 18.88
N GLY A 204 -11.02 7.95 19.21
CA GLY A 204 -11.19 6.66 18.56
C GLY A 204 -10.74 6.66 17.08
N PHE A 205 -10.93 5.52 16.44
CA PHE A 205 -10.82 5.40 14.99
C PHE A 205 -12.18 5.66 14.37
N ARG A 206 -12.19 6.26 13.18
CA ARG A 206 -13.39 6.33 12.36
C ARG A 206 -13.85 4.93 11.95
N GLY A 207 -12.90 4.09 11.52
CA GLY A 207 -13.16 2.72 11.16
C GLY A 207 -11.89 1.88 11.07
N ILE A 208 -12.03 0.59 11.38
CA ILE A 208 -10.97 -0.39 11.12
C ILE A 208 -11.51 -1.41 10.14
N ILE A 209 -10.99 -1.37 8.93
CA ILE A 209 -11.29 -2.34 7.89
C ILE A 209 -10.33 -3.51 8.06
N TYR A 210 -10.84 -4.71 8.28
CA TYR A 210 -9.98 -5.86 8.47
C TYR A 210 -10.07 -6.86 7.32
N GLY A 211 -8.96 -7.55 7.06
CA GLY A 211 -8.88 -8.54 5.99
C GLY A 211 -7.62 -9.40 6.06
N GLY A 212 -7.49 -10.33 5.12
CA GLY A 212 -6.34 -11.22 5.01
C GLY A 212 -6.40 -12.45 5.94
N GLY A 213 -7.44 -12.60 6.76
CA GLY A 213 -7.66 -13.75 7.63
C GLY A 213 -9.00 -13.69 8.34
N PRO A 214 -9.41 -14.77 9.03
CA PRO A 214 -10.63 -14.78 9.82
C PRO A 214 -10.51 -13.91 11.08
N MET A 215 -11.55 -13.15 11.38
CA MET A 215 -11.72 -12.44 12.64
C MET A 215 -12.63 -13.26 13.55
N TYR A 216 -12.14 -13.60 14.74
CA TYR A 216 -12.98 -14.27 15.74
C TYR A 216 -13.92 -13.26 16.41
N ALA A 217 -15.15 -13.70 16.70
CA ALA A 217 -16.17 -12.81 17.26
C ALA A 217 -15.76 -12.20 18.61
N GLU A 218 -14.99 -12.92 19.41
CA GLU A 218 -14.45 -12.43 20.68
C GLU A 218 -13.43 -11.31 20.49
N ASP A 219 -12.51 -11.45 19.50
CA ASP A 219 -11.52 -10.43 19.19
C ASP A 219 -12.21 -9.16 18.63
N ALA A 220 -13.24 -9.34 17.80
CA ALA A 220 -14.02 -8.22 17.28
C ALA A 220 -14.77 -7.47 18.39
N ARG A 221 -15.38 -8.18 19.34
CA ARG A 221 -16.03 -7.57 20.49
C ARG A 221 -15.02 -6.82 21.37
N ALA A 222 -13.90 -7.45 21.67
CA ALA A 222 -12.84 -6.81 22.46
C ALA A 222 -12.33 -5.51 21.80
N ALA A 223 -12.27 -5.45 20.46
CA ALA A 223 -11.90 -4.25 19.73
C ALA A 223 -12.97 -3.14 19.78
N LEU A 224 -14.26 -3.52 19.79
CA LEU A 224 -15.37 -2.56 19.90
C LEU A 224 -15.56 -2.02 21.32
N ASP A 225 -15.22 -2.81 22.34
CA ASP A 225 -15.37 -2.46 23.77
C ASP A 225 -14.18 -1.60 24.28
N ARG A 226 -13.11 -1.49 23.48
CA ARG A 226 -11.92 -0.73 23.82
C ARG A 226 -11.95 0.69 23.27
#